data_37f8358532bf267c1e33adaeeff915a8
#
_entry.id   37f8358532bf267c1e33adaeeff915a8
#
_cell.length_a   1.000
_cell.length_b   1.000
_cell.length_c   1.000
_cell.angle_alpha   90.00
_cell.angle_beta   90.00
_cell.angle_gamma   90.00
#
_symmetry.space_group_name_H-M   'P 1'
#
loop_
_entity.id
_entity.type
_entity.pdbx_description
1 polymer ?
#
loop_
_entity_poly.entity_id
_entity_poly.type
_entity_poly.pdbx_seq_one_letter_code
_entity_poly.pdbx_strand_id
1 'polypeptide(L)'
;IADEARLELPTVSKLLKALGHAGLVETFSGVNGGYRLARPASENSLAEIVEALEGPIGMTECSLAEGQCDRESQCGVRGSWQLVNNVLDNALRAVSLADMLKPQPPRPSRRIAAVAISDIAMPAKSRRVTTE
;
A
#
# COMPACT_ATOMS: atom_id res chain seq x y z
N ILE A 1 -21.33 12.93 2.89
CA ILE A 1 -20.08 12.11 2.84
C ILE A 1 -20.13 11.02 3.92
N ALA A 2 -20.29 11.36 5.20
CA ALA A 2 -20.29 10.36 6.29
C ALA A 2 -21.37 9.29 6.09
N ASP A 3 -22.59 9.70 5.80
CA ASP A 3 -23.73 8.82 5.56
C ASP A 3 -23.52 7.93 4.34
N GLU A 4 -23.01 8.48 3.24
CA GLU A 4 -22.71 7.72 2.00
C GLU A 4 -21.58 6.71 2.22
N ALA A 5 -20.55 7.09 2.97
CA ALA A 5 -19.41 6.22 3.31
C ALA A 5 -19.76 5.20 4.40
N ARG A 6 -20.91 5.34 5.09
CA ARG A 6 -21.30 4.54 6.26
C ARG A 6 -20.24 4.54 7.35
N LEU A 7 -19.60 5.69 7.55
CA LEU A 7 -18.58 5.91 8.58
C LEU A 7 -19.09 6.92 9.60
N GLU A 8 -18.57 6.81 10.81
CA GLU A 8 -18.86 7.77 11.87
C GLU A 8 -18.26 9.14 11.55
N LEU A 9 -19.00 10.21 11.88
CA LEU A 9 -18.59 11.59 11.62
C LEU A 9 -17.18 11.95 12.14
N PRO A 10 -16.76 11.54 13.35
CA PRO A 10 -15.40 11.80 13.83
C PRO A 10 -14.32 11.16 12.95
N THR A 11 -14.56 9.94 12.47
CA THR A 11 -13.64 9.23 11.57
C THR A 11 -13.51 9.95 10.26
N VAL A 12 -14.63 10.32 9.63
CA VAL A 12 -14.63 11.08 8.37
C VAL A 12 -13.91 12.41 8.52
N SER A 13 -14.15 13.13 9.63
CA SER A 13 -13.50 14.41 9.90
C SER A 13 -11.98 14.27 10.03
N LYS A 14 -11.51 13.20 10.71
CA LYS A 14 -10.08 12.89 10.82
C LYS A 14 -9.44 12.59 9.46
N LEU A 15 -10.09 11.76 8.63
CA LEU A 15 -9.61 11.41 7.30
C LEU A 15 -9.53 12.63 6.38
N LEU A 16 -10.60 13.43 6.33
CA LEU A 16 -10.65 14.65 5.52
C LEU A 16 -9.60 15.67 5.95
N LYS A 17 -9.33 15.78 7.24
CA LYS A 17 -8.26 16.65 7.76
C LYS A 17 -6.88 16.17 7.32
N ALA A 18 -6.61 14.87 7.38
CA ALA A 18 -5.34 14.29 6.92
C ALA A 18 -5.15 14.51 5.41
N LEU A 19 -6.19 14.23 4.60
CA LEU A 19 -6.18 14.47 3.16
C LEU A 19 -6.02 15.97 2.82
N GLY A 20 -6.60 16.85 3.62
CA GLY A 20 -6.43 18.29 3.49
C GLY A 20 -5.02 18.77 3.76
N HIS A 21 -4.36 18.23 4.80
CA HIS A 21 -2.96 18.52 5.10
C HIS A 21 -2.00 18.06 3.98
N ALA A 22 -2.35 16.96 3.32
CA ALA A 22 -1.59 16.45 2.16
C ALA A 22 -1.92 17.19 0.84
N GLY A 23 -2.85 18.15 0.85
CA GLY A 23 -3.25 18.90 -0.35
C GLY A 23 -4.05 18.10 -1.37
N LEU A 24 -4.64 16.97 -0.97
CA LEU A 24 -5.49 16.14 -1.82
C LEU A 24 -6.93 16.63 -1.87
N VAL A 25 -7.39 17.25 -0.77
CA VAL A 25 -8.69 17.89 -0.68
C VAL A 25 -8.53 19.31 -0.14
N GLU A 26 -9.45 20.19 -0.52
CA GLU A 26 -9.55 21.54 -0.01
C GLU A 26 -10.92 21.77 0.61
N THR A 27 -10.96 22.67 1.59
CA THR A 27 -12.19 23.08 2.27
C THR A 27 -12.69 24.39 1.66
N PHE A 28 -13.99 24.52 1.52
CA PHE A 28 -14.62 25.78 1.17
C PHE A 28 -15.69 26.15 2.19
N SER A 29 -15.75 27.42 2.52
CA SER A 29 -16.65 27.97 3.55
C SER A 29 -17.92 28.54 2.92
N GLY A 30 -18.98 28.65 3.70
CA GLY A 30 -20.25 29.23 3.31
C GLY A 30 -21.44 28.35 3.66
N VAL A 31 -22.63 28.78 3.27
CA VAL A 31 -23.90 28.07 3.53
C VAL A 31 -23.87 26.65 2.95
N ASN A 32 -23.15 26.45 1.82
CA ASN A 32 -22.91 25.17 1.20
C ASN A 32 -21.44 24.72 1.33
N GLY A 33 -20.79 25.09 2.42
CA GLY A 33 -19.41 24.72 2.70
C GLY A 33 -19.18 23.21 2.70
N GLY A 34 -17.95 22.79 2.48
CA GLY A 34 -17.62 21.35 2.43
C GLY A 34 -16.20 21.07 1.98
N TYR A 35 -16.01 19.89 1.40
CA TYR A 35 -14.74 19.43 0.88
C TYR A 35 -14.85 19.08 -0.59
N ARG A 36 -13.81 19.39 -1.35
CA ARG A 36 -13.67 18.96 -2.75
C ARG A 36 -12.25 18.50 -3.01
N LEU A 37 -12.04 17.74 -4.07
CA LEU A 37 -10.68 17.41 -4.51
C LEU A 37 -9.95 18.70 -4.92
N ALA A 38 -8.70 18.84 -4.49
CA ALA A 38 -7.84 19.96 -4.88
C ALA A 38 -7.37 19.83 -6.34
N ARG A 39 -7.32 18.60 -6.85
CA ARG A 39 -6.92 18.24 -8.22
C ARG A 39 -7.92 17.24 -8.82
N PRO A 40 -8.00 17.08 -10.16
CA PRO A 40 -8.80 16.05 -10.79
C PRO A 40 -8.50 14.66 -10.22
N ALA A 41 -9.48 13.76 -10.13
CA ALA A 41 -9.30 12.41 -9.59
C ALA A 41 -8.24 11.59 -10.34
N SER A 42 -8.00 11.88 -11.61
CA SER A 42 -6.95 11.25 -12.43
C SER A 42 -5.52 11.66 -12.04
N GLU A 43 -5.37 12.76 -11.32
CA GLU A 43 -4.08 13.29 -10.88
C GLU A 43 -3.73 12.94 -9.42
N ASN A 44 -4.62 12.26 -8.73
CA ASN A 44 -4.41 11.76 -7.37
C ASN A 44 -4.11 10.26 -7.44
N SER A 45 -2.88 9.87 -7.14
CA SER A 45 -2.49 8.46 -7.10
C SER A 45 -2.96 7.79 -5.81
N LEU A 46 -3.14 6.48 -5.87
CA LEU A 46 -3.46 5.69 -4.69
C LEU A 46 -2.33 5.75 -3.64
N ALA A 47 -1.07 5.85 -4.09
CA ALA A 47 0.06 6.02 -3.19
C ALA A 47 -0.05 7.30 -2.35
N GLU A 48 -0.32 8.46 -2.97
CA GLU A 48 -0.48 9.74 -2.26
C GLU A 48 -1.62 9.68 -1.22
N ILE A 49 -2.71 8.99 -1.56
CA ILE A 49 -3.85 8.84 -0.64
C ILE A 49 -3.45 7.98 0.57
N VAL A 50 -2.76 6.85 0.33
CA VAL A 50 -2.29 5.96 1.41
C VAL A 50 -1.26 6.68 2.28
N GLU A 51 -0.29 7.36 1.67
CA GLU A 51 0.73 8.14 2.39
C GLU A 51 0.11 9.24 3.26
N ALA A 52 -0.95 9.90 2.78
CA ALA A 52 -1.67 10.92 3.53
C ALA A 52 -2.39 10.38 4.77
N LEU A 53 -2.87 9.14 4.73
CA LEU A 53 -3.69 8.54 5.79
C LEU A 53 -2.87 7.71 6.78
N GLU A 54 -1.89 6.96 6.29
CA GLU A 54 -1.14 5.95 7.05
C GLU A 54 0.35 6.35 7.24
N GLY A 55 0.82 7.33 6.48
CA GLY A 55 2.24 7.69 6.43
C GLY A 55 3.00 6.97 5.31
N PRO A 56 4.33 7.06 5.29
CA PRO A 56 5.16 6.50 4.24
C PRO A 56 4.90 5.01 3.99
N ILE A 57 4.84 4.63 2.71
CA ILE A 57 4.60 3.25 2.31
C ILE A 57 5.88 2.43 2.51
N GLY A 58 5.85 1.49 3.46
CA GLY A 58 6.97 0.60 3.71
C GLY A 58 6.53 -0.75 4.26
N MET A 59 7.02 -1.84 3.65
CA MET A 59 6.75 -3.21 4.08
C MET A 59 7.58 -3.61 5.30
N THR A 60 8.72 -2.91 5.51
CA THR A 60 9.66 -3.16 6.61
C THR A 60 10.21 -1.83 7.11
N GLU A 61 10.70 -1.78 8.33
CA GLU A 61 11.29 -0.57 8.92
C GLU A 61 12.43 -0.02 8.08
N CYS A 62 13.30 -0.87 7.54
CA CYS A 62 14.39 -0.46 6.64
C CYS A 62 13.93 0.03 5.26
N SER A 63 12.65 -0.12 4.92
CA SER A 63 12.05 0.45 3.71
C SER A 63 11.45 1.83 3.96
N LEU A 64 11.19 2.19 5.22
CA LEU A 64 10.63 3.49 5.61
C LEU A 64 11.71 4.55 5.73
N ALA A 65 12.82 4.23 6.42
CA ALA A 65 13.97 5.12 6.56
C ALA A 65 15.24 4.32 6.88
N GLU A 66 16.40 4.87 6.48
CA GLU A 66 17.69 4.29 6.84
C GLU A 66 17.95 4.42 8.35
N GLY A 67 18.54 3.37 8.94
CA GLY A 67 18.93 3.35 10.35
C GLY A 67 17.79 3.06 11.33
N GLN A 68 16.58 2.74 10.88
CA GLN A 68 15.47 2.39 11.79
C GLN A 68 15.48 0.92 12.22
N CYS A 69 16.18 0.06 11.50
CA CYS A 69 16.26 -1.36 11.82
C CYS A 69 17.60 -1.68 12.49
N ASP A 70 17.59 -2.21 13.71
CA ASP A 70 18.79 -2.58 14.48
C ASP A 70 19.68 -3.62 13.77
N ARG A 71 19.14 -4.36 12.81
CA ARG A 71 19.83 -5.40 12.04
C ARG A 71 20.24 -4.96 10.64
N GLU A 72 20.05 -3.70 10.29
CA GLU A 72 20.21 -3.19 8.92
C GLU A 72 21.59 -3.50 8.33
N SER A 73 22.65 -3.31 9.12
CA SER A 73 24.04 -3.53 8.70
C SER A 73 24.41 -5.00 8.43
N GLN A 74 23.67 -5.94 8.99
CA GLN A 74 23.92 -7.40 8.88
C GLN A 74 22.80 -8.13 8.16
N CYS A 75 21.81 -7.41 7.61
CA CYS A 75 20.62 -7.98 7.01
C CYS A 75 20.87 -8.39 5.56
N GLY A 76 21.03 -9.70 5.31
CA GLY A 76 21.22 -10.25 3.96
C GLY A 76 20.00 -10.16 3.05
N VAL A 77 18.83 -9.78 3.56
CA VAL A 77 17.58 -9.69 2.78
C VAL A 77 17.08 -8.27 2.57
N ARG A 78 17.81 -7.26 3.07
CA ARG A 78 17.44 -5.84 2.94
C ARG A 78 17.16 -5.44 1.48
N GLY A 79 18.10 -5.76 0.58
CA GLY A 79 17.96 -5.39 -0.84
C GLY A 79 16.74 -6.04 -1.50
N SER A 80 16.40 -7.27 -1.12
CA SER A 80 15.20 -7.95 -1.62
C SER A 80 13.91 -7.26 -1.16
N TRP A 81 13.86 -6.83 0.10
CA TRP A 81 12.71 -6.10 0.63
C TRP A 81 12.58 -4.70 0.05
N GLN A 82 13.68 -4.01 -0.19
CA GLN A 82 13.67 -2.72 -0.88
C GLN A 82 13.15 -2.86 -2.31
N LEU A 83 13.55 -3.92 -3.03
CA LEU A 83 13.00 -4.19 -4.36
C LEU A 83 11.49 -4.41 -4.32
N VAL A 84 10.98 -5.23 -3.39
CA VAL A 84 9.54 -5.46 -3.21
C VAL A 84 8.81 -4.16 -2.89
N ASN A 85 9.36 -3.35 -1.99
CA ASN A 85 8.77 -2.06 -1.63
C ASN A 85 8.67 -1.12 -2.84
N ASN A 86 9.72 -1.02 -3.65
CA ASN A 86 9.71 -0.20 -4.85
C ASN A 86 8.68 -0.66 -5.88
N VAL A 87 8.49 -1.97 -6.04
CA VAL A 87 7.46 -2.53 -6.93
C VAL A 87 6.07 -2.15 -6.44
N LEU A 88 5.81 -2.24 -5.13
CA LEU A 88 4.53 -1.86 -4.54
C LEU A 88 4.27 -0.36 -4.66
N ASP A 89 5.25 0.48 -4.33
CA ASP A 89 5.13 1.94 -4.44
C ASP A 89 4.81 2.34 -5.90
N ASN A 90 5.56 1.82 -6.86
CA ASN A 90 5.32 2.08 -8.28
C ASN A 90 3.92 1.62 -8.72
N ALA A 91 3.46 0.45 -8.27
CA ALA A 91 2.12 -0.04 -8.58
C ALA A 91 1.02 0.86 -8.01
N LEU A 92 1.17 1.34 -6.77
CA LEU A 92 0.22 2.25 -6.14
C LEU A 92 0.23 3.64 -6.79
N ARG A 93 1.39 4.13 -7.23
CA ARG A 93 1.50 5.40 -7.98
C ARG A 93 0.91 5.33 -9.37
N ALA A 94 0.91 4.15 -9.99
CA ALA A 94 0.32 3.94 -11.32
C ALA A 94 -1.21 3.88 -11.32
N VAL A 95 -1.84 3.71 -10.16
CA VAL A 95 -3.31 3.67 -10.01
C VAL A 95 -3.82 5.02 -9.52
N SER A 96 -4.70 5.64 -10.28
CA SER A 96 -5.35 6.90 -9.90
C SER A 96 -6.66 6.67 -9.15
N LEU A 97 -7.11 7.70 -8.42
CA LEU A 97 -8.45 7.71 -7.82
C LEU A 97 -9.54 7.55 -8.89
N ALA A 98 -9.34 8.12 -10.08
CA ALA A 98 -10.27 7.93 -11.21
C ALA A 98 -10.35 6.48 -11.66
N ASP A 99 -9.25 5.72 -11.61
CA ASP A 99 -9.24 4.29 -11.94
C ASP A 99 -10.02 3.47 -10.92
N MET A 100 -9.96 3.83 -9.65
CA MET A 100 -10.72 3.18 -8.59
C MET A 100 -12.23 3.41 -8.70
N LEU A 101 -12.64 4.52 -9.31
CA LEU A 101 -14.05 4.85 -9.53
C LEU A 101 -14.65 4.16 -10.77
N LYS A 102 -13.82 3.60 -11.64
CA LYS A 102 -14.31 2.84 -12.80
C LYS A 102 -14.99 1.55 -12.36
N PRO A 103 -16.10 1.15 -13.02
CA PRO A 103 -16.70 -0.15 -12.78
C PRO A 103 -15.65 -1.26 -12.97
N GLN A 104 -15.38 -2.01 -11.92
CA GLN A 104 -14.45 -3.13 -12.00
C GLN A 104 -15.14 -4.29 -12.74
N PRO A 105 -14.49 -4.93 -13.72
CA PRO A 105 -15.00 -6.16 -14.30
C PRO A 105 -15.16 -7.21 -13.20
N PRO A 106 -16.17 -8.09 -13.28
CA PRO A 106 -16.35 -9.15 -12.30
C PRO A 106 -15.03 -9.93 -12.20
N ARG A 107 -14.54 -10.08 -10.97
CA ARG A 107 -13.30 -10.83 -10.74
C ARG A 107 -13.47 -12.22 -11.33
N PRO A 108 -12.60 -12.66 -12.27
CA PRO A 108 -12.61 -14.06 -12.64
C PRO A 108 -12.47 -14.85 -11.36
N SER A 109 -13.38 -15.79 -11.12
CA SER A 109 -13.29 -16.69 -9.98
C SER A 109 -11.98 -17.44 -10.13
N ARG A 110 -10.96 -16.94 -9.46
CA ARG A 110 -9.67 -17.61 -9.37
C ARG A 110 -9.97 -18.89 -8.59
N ARG A 111 -10.28 -19.97 -9.27
CA ARG A 111 -10.07 -21.29 -8.70
C ARG A 111 -8.58 -21.27 -8.33
N ILE A 112 -8.31 -21.13 -7.06
CA ILE A 112 -6.98 -21.38 -6.54
C ILE A 112 -6.77 -22.84 -6.91
N ALA A 113 -6.05 -23.09 -8.02
CA ALA A 113 -5.51 -24.40 -8.27
C ALA A 113 -4.71 -24.70 -7.02
N ALA A 114 -5.16 -25.66 -6.24
CA ALA A 114 -4.43 -26.13 -5.08
C ALA A 114 -3.04 -26.52 -5.62
N VAL A 115 -2.05 -25.68 -5.37
CA VAL A 115 -0.65 -26.04 -5.62
C VAL A 115 -0.41 -27.19 -4.66
N ALA A 116 -0.34 -28.39 -5.20
CA ALA A 116 -0.06 -29.58 -4.41
C ALA A 116 1.33 -29.37 -3.80
N ILE A 117 1.38 -29.38 -2.47
CA ILE A 117 2.63 -29.23 -1.69
C ILE A 117 3.68 -30.28 -2.09
N SER A 118 3.22 -31.37 -2.75
CA SER A 118 4.06 -32.43 -3.32
C SER A 118 5.04 -31.97 -4.42
N ASP A 119 4.81 -30.78 -5.02
CA ASP A 119 5.68 -30.28 -6.11
C ASP A 119 6.86 -29.44 -5.59
N ILE A 120 6.98 -29.24 -4.28
CA ILE A 120 8.13 -28.59 -3.67
C ILE A 120 9.16 -29.67 -3.34
N ALA A 121 9.89 -30.12 -4.36
CA ALA A 121 11.05 -31.01 -4.15
C ALA A 121 12.14 -30.24 -3.39
N MET A 122 12.27 -30.52 -2.10
CA MET A 122 13.41 -30.06 -1.30
C MET A 122 14.68 -30.74 -1.84
N PRO A 123 15.74 -30.01 -2.20
CA PRO A 123 16.99 -30.63 -2.59
C PRO A 123 17.54 -31.43 -1.41
N ALA A 124 17.77 -32.74 -1.62
CA ALA A 124 18.34 -33.65 -0.63
C ALA A 124 19.69 -33.11 -0.17
N LYS A 125 19.82 -32.80 1.14
CA LYS A 125 21.10 -32.49 1.79
C LYS A 125 22.02 -33.71 1.65
N SER A 126 22.99 -33.65 0.75
CA SER A 126 24.11 -34.55 0.68
C SER A 126 24.93 -34.41 1.97
N ARG A 127 24.72 -35.34 2.94
CA ARG A 127 25.63 -35.54 4.05
C ARG A 127 26.84 -36.27 3.51
N ARG A 128 27.94 -35.58 3.23
CA ARG A 128 29.26 -36.23 3.23
C ARG A 128 29.77 -36.23 4.67
N VAL A 129 29.67 -37.37 5.28
CA VAL A 129 30.45 -37.70 6.48
C VAL A 129 31.81 -38.17 5.96
N THR A 130 32.83 -37.40 6.15
CA THR A 130 34.22 -37.85 6.00
C THR A 130 34.68 -38.29 7.38
N THR A 131 34.85 -39.59 7.55
CA THR A 131 35.59 -40.23 8.64
C THR A 131 37.06 -40.24 8.29
N GLU A 132 37.89 -39.61 9.13
CA GLU A 132 39.24 -40.00 9.50
C GLU A 132 39.62 -39.33 10.81
#